data_140550efb43334ac72a6c1f06fb567fb
#
_entry.id   140550efb43334ac72a6c1f06fb567fb
#
_cell.length_a   1.000
_cell.length_b   1.000
_cell.length_c   1.000
_cell.angle_alpha   90.00
_cell.angle_beta   90.00
_cell.angle_gamma   90.00
#
_symmetry.space_group_name_H-M   'P 1'
#
loop_
_entity.id
_entity.type
_entity.pdbx_description
1 polymer ?
#
loop_
_entity_poly.entity_id
_entity_poly.type
_entity_poly.pdbx_seq_one_letter_code
_entity_poly.pdbx_strand_id
1 'polypeptide(L)'
;FYNVTKFEQFAGKHVVICGGGDSAVDWANELDKIAASVAIVHRRDAFRAHEHSVDILKASGVRILTPYVPICLNGDSQRVSSLVVQKVKGDEVIELPLDNLIVSFGFSTSNKNLRYWNLDYKRSSINVSSLFETTQEGVYAIGDAANYPGKVELIATGYGEAPVAINQAINYIYPDRDNRVVHSTSLIK
;
A
#
# COMPACT_ATOMS: atom_id res chain seq x y z
N PHE A 1 -2.12 15.46 -1.81
CA PHE A 1 -1.83 14.34 -2.71
C PHE A 1 -2.00 13.02 -1.97
N TYR A 2 -2.53 12.00 -2.66
CA TYR A 2 -2.60 10.60 -2.17
C TYR A 2 -1.61 9.70 -2.91
N ASN A 3 -1.07 10.17 -4.03
CA ASN A 3 -0.08 9.48 -4.83
C ASN A 3 0.86 10.49 -5.49
N VAL A 4 2.11 10.10 -5.66
CA VAL A 4 3.14 10.91 -6.32
C VAL A 4 3.41 10.31 -7.70
N THR A 5 3.05 11.04 -8.74
CA THR A 5 3.25 10.60 -10.13
C THR A 5 4.31 11.41 -10.88
N LYS A 6 4.63 12.61 -10.36
CA LYS A 6 5.64 13.52 -10.94
C LYS A 6 6.46 14.11 -9.81
N PHE A 7 7.71 13.72 -9.70
CA PHE A 7 8.60 14.18 -8.63
C PHE A 7 8.97 15.66 -8.76
N GLU A 8 9.11 16.14 -9.99
CA GLU A 8 9.58 17.49 -10.30
C GLU A 8 8.69 18.59 -9.69
N GLN A 9 7.41 18.30 -9.47
CA GLN A 9 6.48 19.26 -8.85
C GLN A 9 6.81 19.58 -7.38
N PHE A 10 7.61 18.77 -6.72
CA PHE A 10 8.03 18.94 -5.32
C PHE A 10 9.42 19.57 -5.19
N ALA A 11 10.12 19.81 -6.31
CA ALA A 11 11.45 20.40 -6.29
C ALA A 11 11.43 21.78 -5.65
N GLY A 12 12.29 22.00 -4.64
CA GLY A 12 12.38 23.24 -3.90
C GLY A 12 11.15 23.62 -3.06
N LYS A 13 10.23 22.66 -2.78
CA LYS A 13 9.00 22.85 -2.00
C LYS A 13 9.15 22.35 -0.57
N HIS A 14 8.35 22.91 0.33
CA HIS A 14 8.16 22.39 1.68
C HIS A 14 7.08 21.33 1.66
N VAL A 15 7.44 20.08 1.95
CA VAL A 15 6.54 18.92 1.85
C VAL A 15 6.30 18.31 3.23
N VAL A 16 5.03 18.09 3.57
CA VAL A 16 4.66 17.33 4.75
C VAL A 16 3.98 16.04 4.32
N ILE A 17 4.41 14.92 4.90
CA ILE A 17 3.90 13.57 4.63
C ILE A 17 3.23 13.05 5.89
N CYS A 18 1.96 12.67 5.80
CA CYS A 18 1.22 12.05 6.89
C CYS A 18 1.07 10.55 6.65
N GLY A 19 1.72 9.74 7.47
CA GLY A 19 1.68 8.28 7.36
C GLY A 19 2.85 7.62 8.09
N GLY A 20 2.89 6.29 8.08
CA GLY A 20 3.96 5.54 8.76
C GLY A 20 4.13 4.12 8.24
N GLY A 21 3.57 3.82 7.06
CA GLY A 21 3.82 2.61 6.28
C GLY A 21 4.86 2.85 5.19
N ASP A 22 5.15 1.81 4.40
CA ASP A 22 6.15 1.82 3.34
C ASP A 22 6.01 3.04 2.42
N SER A 23 4.82 3.30 1.87
CA SER A 23 4.60 4.44 0.98
C SER A 23 4.99 5.78 1.59
N ALA A 24 4.70 6.03 2.88
CA ALA A 24 5.05 7.28 3.53
C ALA A 24 6.57 7.44 3.69
N VAL A 25 7.24 6.37 4.09
CA VAL A 25 8.69 6.34 4.31
C VAL A 25 9.44 6.45 2.98
N ASP A 26 9.01 5.73 1.95
CA ASP A 26 9.61 5.77 0.63
C ASP A 26 9.48 7.16 0.00
N TRP A 27 8.29 7.79 0.08
CA TRP A 27 8.13 9.18 -0.38
C TRP A 27 9.01 10.16 0.39
N ALA A 28 9.15 9.99 1.70
CA ALA A 28 10.01 10.86 2.49
C ALA A 28 11.47 10.76 2.05
N ASN A 29 11.98 9.55 1.86
CA ASN A 29 13.35 9.28 1.42
C ASN A 29 13.62 9.82 0.01
N GLU A 30 12.67 9.68 -0.91
CA GLU A 30 12.86 10.15 -2.29
C GLU A 30 12.73 11.67 -2.40
N LEU A 31 11.77 12.28 -1.69
CA LEU A 31 11.55 13.71 -1.76
C LEU A 31 12.60 14.53 -1.00
N ASP A 32 13.26 13.96 0.01
CA ASP A 32 14.37 14.62 0.71
C ASP A 32 15.51 15.04 -0.23
N LYS A 33 15.65 14.34 -1.37
CA LYS A 33 16.68 14.62 -2.38
C LYS A 33 16.42 15.86 -3.22
N ILE A 34 15.17 16.31 -3.31
CA ILE A 34 14.76 17.38 -4.26
C ILE A 34 13.93 18.50 -3.63
N ALA A 35 13.24 18.24 -2.54
CA ALA A 35 12.43 19.23 -1.84
C ALA A 35 13.32 20.22 -1.05
N ALA A 36 12.80 21.40 -0.76
CA ALA A 36 13.46 22.36 0.14
C ALA A 36 13.49 21.84 1.59
N SER A 37 12.43 21.14 2.00
CA SER A 37 12.37 20.41 3.26
C SER A 37 11.27 19.35 3.21
N VAL A 38 11.48 18.26 3.95
CA VAL A 38 10.50 17.19 4.14
C VAL A 38 10.26 16.98 5.62
N ALA A 39 8.99 16.88 6.02
CA ALA A 39 8.60 16.42 7.35
C ALA A 39 7.66 15.22 7.22
N ILE A 40 7.88 14.19 8.05
CA ILE A 40 6.98 13.05 8.16
C ILE A 40 6.28 13.04 9.51
N VAL A 41 4.95 12.92 9.50
CA VAL A 41 4.09 12.92 10.69
C VAL A 41 3.47 11.54 10.84
N HIS A 42 3.72 10.88 11.97
CA HIS A 42 3.14 9.58 12.27
C HIS A 42 2.63 9.50 13.72
N ARG A 43 1.47 8.86 13.90
CA ARG A 43 0.77 8.76 15.19
C ARG A 43 1.39 7.81 16.21
N ARG A 44 2.40 7.03 15.83
CA ARG A 44 3.11 6.06 16.69
C ARG A 44 4.59 6.32 16.65
N ASP A 45 5.31 5.89 17.66
CA ASP A 45 6.77 6.02 17.72
C ASP A 45 7.49 5.09 16.72
N ALA A 46 6.84 3.97 16.34
CA ALA A 46 7.39 2.99 15.40
C ALA A 46 6.69 3.04 14.05
N PHE A 47 7.46 3.10 12.98
CA PHE A 47 6.99 2.96 11.61
C PHE A 47 6.63 1.51 11.29
N ARG A 48 5.69 1.31 10.35
CA ARG A 48 5.31 0.02 9.78
C ARG A 48 5.84 -0.11 8.35
N ALA A 49 7.06 0.29 8.14
CA ALA A 49 7.76 0.22 6.88
C ALA A 49 8.93 -0.75 6.99
N HIS A 50 9.49 -1.11 5.84
CA HIS A 50 10.67 -1.96 5.78
C HIS A 50 11.81 -1.35 6.58
N GLU A 51 12.47 -2.15 7.41
CA GLU A 51 13.48 -1.69 8.37
C GLU A 51 14.60 -0.87 7.69
N HIS A 52 15.11 -1.35 6.56
CA HIS A 52 16.11 -0.64 5.78
C HIS A 52 15.65 0.76 5.31
N SER A 53 14.41 0.91 4.83
CA SER A 53 13.84 2.21 4.45
C SER A 53 13.72 3.16 5.65
N VAL A 54 13.39 2.63 6.82
CA VAL A 54 13.31 3.40 8.08
C VAL A 54 14.70 3.86 8.54
N ASP A 55 15.72 3.04 8.35
CA ASP A 55 17.10 3.41 8.70
C ASP A 55 17.63 4.52 7.79
N ILE A 56 17.31 4.47 6.49
CA ILE A 56 17.60 5.58 5.56
C ILE A 56 16.89 6.85 6.01
N LEU A 57 15.60 6.76 6.35
CA LEU A 57 14.82 7.90 6.85
C LEU A 57 15.45 8.56 8.08
N LYS A 58 15.90 7.75 9.05
CA LYS A 58 16.53 8.26 10.28
C LYS A 58 17.89 8.93 10.03
N ALA A 59 18.59 8.50 8.96
CA ALA A 59 19.88 9.06 8.55
C ALA A 59 19.75 10.26 7.60
N SER A 60 18.54 10.57 7.10
CA SER A 60 18.25 11.63 6.15
C SER A 60 18.05 13.00 6.81
N GLY A 61 17.80 14.05 6.01
CA GLY A 61 17.43 15.39 6.46
C GLY A 61 15.95 15.55 6.84
N VAL A 62 15.15 14.48 6.70
CA VAL A 62 13.70 14.52 6.98
C VAL A 62 13.40 14.79 8.44
N ARG A 63 12.55 15.78 8.72
CA ARG A 63 12.04 16.05 10.07
C ARG A 63 11.01 15.00 10.47
N ILE A 64 11.36 14.14 11.42
CA ILE A 64 10.48 13.07 11.92
C ILE A 64 9.67 13.59 13.10
N LEU A 65 8.35 13.55 13.00
CA LEU A 65 7.39 13.93 14.04
C LEU A 65 6.56 12.72 14.45
N THR A 66 6.99 12.08 15.52
CA THR A 66 6.31 10.95 16.18
C THR A 66 6.27 11.17 17.69
N PRO A 67 5.22 10.78 18.40
CA PRO A 67 3.90 10.41 17.93
C PRO A 67 2.99 11.65 17.79
N TYR A 68 2.68 12.06 16.57
CA TYR A 68 1.84 13.22 16.30
C TYR A 68 0.70 12.88 15.35
N VAL A 69 -0.40 13.62 15.46
CA VAL A 69 -1.57 13.52 14.56
C VAL A 69 -1.91 14.88 13.97
N PRO A 70 -2.33 14.97 12.71
CA PRO A 70 -2.83 16.21 12.14
C PRO A 70 -4.18 16.58 12.79
N ILE A 71 -4.34 17.85 13.14
CA ILE A 71 -5.58 18.37 13.74
C ILE A 71 -6.21 19.51 12.93
N CYS A 72 -5.41 20.28 12.18
CA CYS A 72 -5.93 21.36 11.36
C CYS A 72 -5.03 21.55 10.13
N LEU A 73 -5.66 21.84 9.00
CA LEU A 73 -5.00 22.24 7.76
C LEU A 73 -5.41 23.67 7.41
N ASN A 74 -4.45 24.57 7.36
CA ASN A 74 -4.67 25.96 7.03
C ASN A 74 -4.37 26.21 5.55
N GLY A 75 -5.03 27.22 4.98
CA GLY A 75 -4.86 27.60 3.58
C GLY A 75 -6.01 28.49 3.12
N ASP A 76 -6.03 28.76 1.84
CA ASP A 76 -7.13 29.43 1.17
C ASP A 76 -7.90 28.45 0.25
N SER A 77 -8.80 28.96 -0.60
CA SER A 77 -9.59 28.14 -1.53
C SER A 77 -8.74 27.47 -2.63
N GLN A 78 -7.47 27.82 -2.78
CA GLN A 78 -6.61 27.34 -3.85
C GLN A 78 -5.37 26.59 -3.34
N ARG A 79 -4.83 26.97 -2.16
CA ARG A 79 -3.56 26.46 -1.66
C ARG A 79 -3.59 26.19 -0.17
N VAL A 80 -2.92 25.13 0.22
CA VAL A 80 -2.57 24.85 1.62
C VAL A 80 -1.35 25.68 2.00
N SER A 81 -1.28 26.14 3.24
CA SER A 81 -0.18 26.96 3.76
C SER A 81 0.51 26.37 4.98
N SER A 82 -0.22 25.67 5.84
CA SER A 82 0.36 24.99 6.99
C SER A 82 -0.49 23.80 7.46
N LEU A 83 0.15 22.86 8.15
CA LEU A 83 -0.47 21.76 8.87
C LEU A 83 -0.20 21.92 10.35
N VAL A 84 -1.25 21.92 11.16
CA VAL A 84 -1.13 21.89 12.61
C VAL A 84 -1.21 20.44 13.07
N VAL A 85 -0.20 20.01 13.83
CA VAL A 85 -0.12 18.66 14.39
C VAL A 85 -0.08 18.71 15.91
N GLN A 86 -0.68 17.73 16.56
CA GLN A 86 -0.70 17.60 18.01
C GLN A 86 -0.07 16.29 18.45
N LYS A 87 0.68 16.32 19.52
CA LYS A 87 1.28 15.12 20.14
C LYS A 87 0.20 14.21 20.67
N VAL A 88 0.32 12.92 20.35
CA VAL A 88 -0.59 11.90 20.89
C VAL A 88 -0.40 11.80 22.40
N LYS A 89 -1.49 11.89 23.15
CA LYS A 89 -1.48 11.92 24.64
C LYS A 89 -0.69 13.09 25.22
N GLY A 90 -0.78 14.28 24.63
CA GLY A 90 -0.16 15.50 25.12
C GLY A 90 -0.81 16.73 24.51
N ASP A 91 -0.46 17.91 25.04
CA ASP A 91 -1.00 19.19 24.59
C ASP A 91 -0.03 19.96 23.67
N GLU A 92 1.12 19.35 23.36
CA GLU A 92 2.11 19.94 22.49
C GLU A 92 1.57 20.04 21.06
N VAL A 93 1.53 21.26 20.53
CA VAL A 93 1.03 21.57 19.19
C VAL A 93 2.16 22.22 18.40
N ILE A 94 2.33 21.77 17.16
CA ILE A 94 3.34 22.28 16.23
C ILE A 94 2.63 22.68 14.93
N GLU A 95 2.92 23.86 14.45
CA GLU A 95 2.51 24.29 13.10
C GLU A 95 3.67 24.09 12.12
N LEU A 96 3.39 23.39 11.01
CA LEU A 96 4.34 23.07 9.95
C LEU A 96 3.96 23.85 8.69
N PRO A 97 4.74 24.86 8.28
CA PRO A 97 4.56 25.48 6.97
C PRO A 97 4.73 24.45 5.86
N LEU A 98 3.91 24.51 4.82
CA LEU A 98 4.01 23.58 3.70
C LEU A 98 3.46 24.20 2.40
N ASP A 99 4.03 23.73 1.29
CA ASP A 99 3.50 23.94 -0.07
C ASP A 99 2.65 22.73 -0.50
N ASN A 100 3.05 21.52 -0.04
CA ASN A 100 2.43 20.26 -0.45
C ASN A 100 2.20 19.34 0.74
N LEU A 101 1.02 18.74 0.80
CA LEU A 101 0.65 17.69 1.75
C LEU A 101 0.46 16.36 1.01
N ILE A 102 1.17 15.32 1.45
CA ILE A 102 0.99 13.93 1.00
C ILE A 102 0.33 13.14 2.12
N VAL A 103 -0.78 12.47 1.82
CA VAL A 103 -1.53 11.67 2.79
C VAL A 103 -1.39 10.19 2.44
N SER A 104 -0.67 9.45 3.27
CA SER A 104 -0.38 8.02 3.09
C SER A 104 -0.88 7.21 4.29
N PHE A 105 -2.19 7.29 4.58
CA PHE A 105 -2.82 6.56 5.69
C PHE A 105 -3.10 5.10 5.39
N GLY A 106 -2.80 4.66 4.17
CA GLY A 106 -3.12 3.34 3.66
C GLY A 106 -4.53 3.25 3.09
N PHE A 107 -4.92 2.04 2.77
CA PHE A 107 -6.23 1.74 2.21
C PHE A 107 -7.07 0.99 3.23
N SER A 108 -8.38 1.21 3.20
CA SER A 108 -9.34 0.37 3.91
C SER A 108 -10.07 -0.51 2.90
N THR A 109 -10.01 -1.82 3.10
CA THR A 109 -10.75 -2.78 2.28
C THR A 109 -12.19 -2.86 2.76
N SER A 110 -13.15 -2.75 1.85
CA SER A 110 -14.57 -2.97 2.13
C SER A 110 -15.06 -4.18 1.34
N ASN A 111 -15.28 -5.30 2.03
CA ASN A 111 -15.78 -6.54 1.44
C ASN A 111 -17.31 -6.66 1.55
N LYS A 112 -18.03 -5.54 1.73
CA LYS A 112 -19.48 -5.56 1.92
C LYS A 112 -20.21 -6.29 0.79
N ASN A 113 -19.79 -6.09 -0.45
CA ASN A 113 -20.40 -6.73 -1.61
C ASN A 113 -20.06 -8.22 -1.74
N LEU A 114 -18.87 -8.65 -1.28
CA LEU A 114 -18.46 -10.05 -1.33
C LEU A 114 -19.25 -10.95 -0.36
N ARG A 115 -19.88 -10.38 0.67
CA ARG A 115 -20.74 -11.12 1.61
C ARG A 115 -21.92 -11.80 0.92
N TYR A 116 -22.37 -11.29 -0.21
CA TYR A 116 -23.46 -11.87 -0.99
C TYR A 116 -23.02 -13.03 -1.90
N TRP A 117 -21.72 -13.28 -2.03
CA TRP A 117 -21.18 -14.32 -2.91
C TRP A 117 -21.06 -15.68 -2.23
N ASN A 118 -21.44 -15.76 -0.96
CA ASN A 118 -21.34 -17.00 -0.15
C ASN A 118 -19.93 -17.62 -0.14
N LEU A 119 -18.91 -16.77 -0.15
CA LEU A 119 -17.51 -17.18 -0.06
C LEU A 119 -17.11 -17.40 1.40
N ASP A 120 -16.24 -18.37 1.66
CA ASP A 120 -15.57 -18.50 2.94
C ASP A 120 -14.43 -17.46 3.03
N TYR A 121 -14.46 -16.60 4.04
CA TYR A 121 -13.41 -15.60 4.22
C TYR A 121 -13.09 -15.38 5.69
N LYS A 122 -11.81 -15.01 5.90
CA LYS A 122 -11.28 -14.67 7.20
C LYS A 122 -10.85 -13.21 7.19
N ARG A 123 -11.47 -12.36 8.03
CA ARG A 123 -11.27 -10.91 8.06
C ARG A 123 -11.64 -10.27 6.71
N SER A 124 -10.65 -9.88 5.89
CA SER A 124 -10.83 -9.23 4.58
C SER A 124 -10.40 -10.09 3.41
N SER A 125 -9.91 -11.31 3.63
CA SER A 125 -9.34 -12.18 2.61
C SER A 125 -10.17 -13.46 2.47
N ILE A 126 -10.26 -14.00 1.26
CA ILE A 126 -11.05 -15.16 0.88
C ILE A 126 -10.21 -16.42 1.07
N ASN A 127 -10.73 -17.41 1.82
CA ASN A 127 -10.06 -18.69 1.97
C ASN A 127 -10.05 -19.44 0.64
N VAL A 128 -8.88 -19.93 0.24
CA VAL A 128 -8.69 -20.66 -1.01
C VAL A 128 -7.93 -21.96 -0.80
N SER A 129 -8.11 -22.90 -1.75
CA SER A 129 -7.30 -24.11 -1.85
C SER A 129 -5.87 -23.79 -2.33
N SER A 130 -5.01 -24.81 -2.39
CA SER A 130 -3.68 -24.70 -3.02
C SER A 130 -3.72 -24.39 -4.52
N LEU A 131 -4.90 -24.50 -5.14
CA LEU A 131 -5.17 -24.18 -6.54
C LEU A 131 -5.90 -22.83 -6.70
N PHE A 132 -5.99 -22.06 -5.61
CA PHE A 132 -6.65 -20.74 -5.55
C PHE A 132 -8.16 -20.76 -5.78
N GLU A 133 -8.79 -21.93 -5.65
CA GLU A 133 -10.23 -22.10 -5.74
C GLU A 133 -10.89 -21.64 -4.43
N THR A 134 -12.00 -20.95 -4.54
CA THR A 134 -12.83 -20.57 -3.40
C THR A 134 -13.87 -21.69 -3.09
N THR A 135 -14.69 -21.48 -2.07
CA THR A 135 -15.85 -22.36 -1.79
C THR A 135 -16.94 -22.28 -2.86
N GLN A 136 -16.92 -21.26 -3.70
CA GLN A 136 -17.84 -21.10 -4.83
C GLN A 136 -17.17 -21.63 -6.09
N GLU A 137 -17.78 -22.62 -6.71
CA GLU A 137 -17.29 -23.23 -7.95
C GLU A 137 -17.14 -22.22 -9.08
N GLY A 138 -16.01 -22.27 -9.81
CA GLY A 138 -15.68 -21.34 -10.88
C GLY A 138 -15.21 -19.97 -10.42
N VAL A 139 -15.08 -19.74 -9.11
CA VAL A 139 -14.55 -18.50 -8.52
C VAL A 139 -13.19 -18.76 -7.89
N TYR A 140 -12.22 -17.95 -8.28
CA TYR A 140 -10.83 -18.02 -7.81
C TYR A 140 -10.45 -16.71 -7.13
N ALA A 141 -9.54 -16.77 -6.15
CA ALA A 141 -8.98 -15.57 -5.54
C ALA A 141 -7.45 -15.68 -5.43
N ILE A 142 -6.77 -14.59 -5.77
CA ILE A 142 -5.31 -14.47 -5.77
C ILE A 142 -4.88 -13.11 -5.19
N GLY A 143 -3.57 -12.93 -4.99
CA GLY A 143 -3.01 -11.69 -4.43
C GLY A 143 -3.50 -11.46 -3.00
N ASP A 144 -3.59 -10.21 -2.58
CA ASP A 144 -3.99 -9.84 -1.22
C ASP A 144 -5.45 -10.22 -0.88
N ALA A 145 -6.25 -10.57 -1.89
CA ALA A 145 -7.59 -11.09 -1.69
C ALA A 145 -7.63 -12.53 -1.19
N ALA A 146 -6.57 -13.32 -1.44
CA ALA A 146 -6.49 -14.73 -1.08
C ALA A 146 -5.90 -14.95 0.31
N ASN A 147 -6.46 -15.92 1.05
CA ASN A 147 -5.93 -16.41 2.33
C ASN A 147 -5.70 -17.92 2.27
N TYR A 148 -4.48 -18.34 2.57
CA TYR A 148 -4.07 -19.75 2.71
C TYR A 148 -2.87 -19.85 3.65
N PRO A 149 -2.54 -21.04 4.20
CA PRO A 149 -1.39 -21.21 5.07
C PRO A 149 -0.08 -20.82 4.39
N GLY A 150 0.71 -19.95 5.03
CA GLY A 150 1.99 -19.47 4.48
C GLY A 150 1.86 -18.31 3.49
N LYS A 151 0.68 -17.69 3.36
CA LYS A 151 0.47 -16.51 2.52
C LYS A 151 1.40 -15.37 2.91
N VAL A 152 2.08 -14.82 1.91
CA VAL A 152 2.87 -13.58 2.02
C VAL A 152 2.25 -12.53 1.12
N GLU A 153 1.91 -11.37 1.70
CA GLU A 153 1.26 -10.25 0.99
C GLU A 153 2.31 -9.43 0.23
N LEU A 154 2.70 -9.94 -0.94
CA LEU A 154 3.62 -9.28 -1.88
C LEU A 154 3.02 -9.32 -3.30
N ILE A 155 3.32 -8.29 -4.08
CA ILE A 155 2.96 -8.22 -5.51
C ILE A 155 3.51 -9.45 -6.25
N ALA A 156 4.76 -9.83 -5.98
CA ALA A 156 5.40 -11.00 -6.60
C ALA A 156 4.67 -12.31 -6.31
N THR A 157 4.13 -12.49 -5.09
CA THR A 157 3.31 -13.64 -4.71
C THR A 157 2.05 -13.69 -5.56
N GLY A 158 1.33 -12.57 -5.71
CA GLY A 158 0.12 -12.50 -6.53
C GLY A 158 0.39 -12.82 -8.01
N TYR A 159 1.52 -12.37 -8.55
CA TYR A 159 1.94 -12.74 -9.91
C TYR A 159 2.24 -14.24 -10.03
N GLY A 160 2.83 -14.88 -9.02
CA GLY A 160 3.08 -16.32 -9.03
C GLY A 160 1.81 -17.16 -8.89
N GLU A 161 0.79 -16.65 -8.22
CA GLU A 161 -0.50 -17.32 -8.03
C GLU A 161 -1.37 -17.29 -9.30
N ALA A 162 -1.30 -16.21 -10.07
CA ALA A 162 -2.14 -15.99 -11.24
C ALA A 162 -2.06 -17.10 -12.29
N PRO A 163 -0.90 -17.61 -12.73
CA PRO A 163 -0.82 -18.69 -13.69
C PRO A 163 -1.51 -19.97 -13.22
N VAL A 164 -1.43 -20.31 -11.92
CA VAL A 164 -2.07 -21.48 -11.34
C VAL A 164 -3.59 -21.33 -11.37
N ALA A 165 -4.12 -20.21 -10.88
CA ALA A 165 -5.56 -19.93 -10.89
C ALA A 165 -6.14 -19.92 -12.31
N ILE A 166 -5.44 -19.29 -13.27
CA ILE A 166 -5.86 -19.25 -14.67
C ILE A 166 -5.89 -20.66 -15.28
N ASN A 167 -4.87 -21.48 -15.01
CA ASN A 167 -4.84 -22.86 -15.51
C ASN A 167 -6.02 -23.70 -14.96
N GLN A 168 -6.35 -23.52 -13.68
CA GLN A 168 -7.52 -24.18 -13.08
C GLN A 168 -8.83 -23.68 -13.69
N ALA A 169 -8.96 -22.38 -13.93
CA ALA A 169 -10.13 -21.81 -14.59
C ALA A 169 -10.30 -22.35 -16.03
N ILE A 170 -9.21 -22.53 -16.76
CA ILE A 170 -9.23 -23.13 -18.11
C ILE A 170 -9.68 -24.60 -18.03
N ASN A 171 -9.16 -25.37 -17.08
CA ASN A 171 -9.56 -26.76 -16.87
C ASN A 171 -11.05 -26.88 -16.51
N TYR A 172 -11.54 -25.97 -15.71
CA TYR A 172 -12.96 -25.89 -15.33
C TYR A 172 -13.87 -25.59 -16.55
N ILE A 173 -13.47 -24.64 -17.40
CA ILE A 173 -14.26 -24.24 -18.58
C ILE A 173 -14.18 -25.27 -19.71
N TYR A 174 -13.03 -25.93 -19.86
CA TYR A 174 -12.75 -26.90 -20.95
C TYR A 174 -12.24 -28.22 -20.38
N PRO A 175 -13.06 -28.99 -19.68
CA PRO A 175 -12.62 -30.20 -18.98
C PRO A 175 -12.10 -31.32 -19.92
N ASP A 176 -12.60 -31.35 -21.15
CA ASP A 176 -12.22 -32.36 -22.16
C ASP A 176 -10.98 -31.96 -22.98
N ARG A 177 -10.43 -30.78 -22.75
CA ARG A 177 -9.27 -30.26 -23.49
C ARG A 177 -7.98 -30.63 -22.79
N ASP A 178 -6.95 -31.01 -23.55
CA ASP A 178 -5.58 -31.09 -23.02
C ASP A 178 -5.03 -29.69 -22.75
N ASN A 179 -5.16 -29.24 -21.52
CA ASN A 179 -4.77 -27.91 -21.05
C ASN A 179 -3.41 -27.92 -20.33
N ARG A 180 -2.54 -28.89 -20.61
CA ARG A 180 -1.20 -28.94 -20.00
C ARG A 180 -0.41 -27.67 -20.35
N VAL A 181 0.21 -27.10 -19.32
CA VAL A 181 1.14 -25.97 -19.52
C VAL A 181 2.36 -26.48 -20.28
N VAL A 182 2.55 -25.98 -21.49
CA VAL A 182 3.67 -26.34 -22.36
C VAL A 182 4.79 -25.33 -22.16
N HIS A 183 6.02 -25.80 -21.93
CA HIS A 183 7.19 -24.94 -21.88
C HIS A 183 7.49 -24.34 -23.26
N SER A 184 7.94 -23.10 -23.32
CA SER A 184 8.29 -22.39 -24.55
C SER A 184 9.31 -23.15 -25.42
N THR A 185 10.23 -23.87 -24.78
CA THR A 185 11.22 -24.74 -25.46
C THR A 185 10.60 -25.96 -26.14
N SER A 186 9.39 -26.38 -25.74
CA SER A 186 8.67 -27.49 -26.38
C SER A 186 7.85 -27.04 -27.60
N LEU A 187 7.70 -25.73 -27.80
CA LEU A 187 6.99 -25.14 -28.94
C LEU A 187 7.90 -24.87 -30.14
N ILE A 188 9.21 -24.93 -29.96
CA ILE A 188 10.20 -24.79 -31.02
C ILE A 188 10.46 -26.17 -31.58
N LYS A 189 9.85 -26.50 -32.73
CA LYS A 189 10.18 -27.67 -33.56
C LYS A 189 11.23 -27.29 -34.55
#